data_28d9640cda778a505f0c8d5deac53609
#
_entry.id   28d9640cda778a505f0c8d5deac53609
#
_cell.length_a   1.000
_cell.length_b   1.000
_cell.length_c   1.000
_cell.angle_alpha   90.00
_cell.angle_beta   90.00
_cell.angle_gamma   90.00
#
_symmetry.space_group_name_H-M   'P 1'
#
loop_
_entity.id
_entity.type
_entity.pdbx_description
1 polymer ?
#
loop_
_entity_poly.entity_id
_entity_poly.type
_entity_poly.pdbx_seq_one_letter_code
_entity_poly.pdbx_strand_id
1 'polypeptide(L)'
;MSFNKLKVLALALFFFLISFTRNKVYYSIIPKGFPELSIPADNELTNEKIELGKKLFFEKLLSRDSSISCASCHKPELAFTDGLKNPKGIKDRLVSRNTPTLTNIAYNKNFLRDGVNPTLEAQALVPIHEKNEFDFHILLAAERLKKEPSYVQLFEKAYGGVPSPSLIVKSIASFERTLISGNSRYDQYIYQNKKYSLSSSEIKGLNLFNKLNCVSCHNGFNFSNGEIVNNGIYENYDDVGKMRVTNQEKDNGCFKVPTLRNIALTAPYMHDGSFETLGDVIDHYSKGGKNNINKHPSISPFVITKSQKENLISFLKTLTDSSFISSY
;
A
#
# COMPACT_ATOMS: atom_id res chain seq x y z
N MET A 1 54.36 -15.22 -35.23
CA MET A 1 53.05 -14.63 -34.80
C MET A 1 53.35 -13.24 -34.25
N SER A 2 52.84 -12.23 -34.92
CA SER A 2 53.23 -10.84 -34.71
C SER A 2 52.74 -10.26 -33.39
N PHE A 3 53.61 -9.53 -32.70
CA PHE A 3 53.34 -8.81 -31.42
C PHE A 3 52.09 -7.94 -31.43
N ASN A 4 51.60 -7.54 -32.59
CA ASN A 4 50.40 -6.72 -32.78
C ASN A 4 49.09 -7.51 -32.57
N LYS A 5 49.07 -8.83 -32.82
CA LYS A 5 47.87 -9.66 -32.60
C LYS A 5 47.58 -9.90 -31.09
N LEU A 6 48.65 -9.95 -30.29
CA LEU A 6 48.52 -10.12 -28.85
C LEU A 6 47.96 -8.86 -28.13
N LYS A 7 48.37 -7.66 -28.62
CA LYS A 7 47.88 -6.39 -28.08
C LYS A 7 46.41 -6.12 -28.44
N VAL A 8 45.95 -6.52 -29.61
CA VAL A 8 44.54 -6.38 -30.01
C VAL A 8 43.64 -7.35 -29.23
N LEU A 9 44.13 -8.57 -28.94
CA LEU A 9 43.41 -9.56 -28.14
C LEU A 9 43.31 -9.12 -26.67
N ALA A 10 44.34 -8.51 -26.10
CA ALA A 10 44.36 -7.98 -24.75
C ALA A 10 43.43 -6.76 -24.59
N LEU A 11 43.34 -5.89 -25.60
CA LEU A 11 42.40 -4.75 -25.61
C LEU A 11 40.94 -5.21 -25.74
N ALA A 12 40.68 -6.22 -26.58
CA ALA A 12 39.33 -6.78 -26.72
C ALA A 12 38.85 -7.49 -25.44
N LEU A 13 39.74 -8.18 -24.71
CA LEU A 13 39.43 -8.78 -23.41
C LEU A 13 39.21 -7.73 -22.32
N PHE A 14 39.91 -6.59 -22.37
CA PHE A 14 39.74 -5.50 -21.41
C PHE A 14 38.42 -4.76 -21.61
N PHE A 15 37.95 -4.60 -22.86
CA PHE A 15 36.62 -4.02 -23.14
C PHE A 15 35.46 -4.98 -22.83
N PHE A 16 35.69 -6.29 -22.81
CA PHE A 16 34.65 -7.26 -22.46
C PHE A 16 34.45 -7.43 -20.95
N LEU A 17 35.39 -6.98 -20.11
CA LEU A 17 35.33 -7.04 -18.66
C LEU A 17 34.65 -5.82 -18.01
N ILE A 18 34.31 -4.76 -18.78
CA ILE A 18 33.74 -3.51 -18.25
C ILE A 18 32.19 -3.51 -18.30
N SER A 19 31.54 -4.54 -18.82
CA SER A 19 30.10 -4.52 -19.03
C SER A 19 29.34 -5.65 -18.30
N PHE A 20 29.50 -5.77 -16.99
CA PHE A 20 28.53 -6.48 -16.17
C PHE A 20 28.56 -5.98 -14.71
N THR A 21 28.25 -4.69 -14.50
CA THR A 21 27.62 -4.34 -13.23
C THR A 21 26.17 -4.84 -13.32
N ARG A 22 25.95 -6.14 -13.09
CA ARG A 22 24.58 -6.64 -12.82
C ARG A 22 24.04 -5.82 -11.66
N ASN A 23 23.03 -4.99 -11.93
CA ASN A 23 22.23 -4.40 -10.87
C ASN A 23 21.88 -5.53 -9.89
N LYS A 24 22.25 -5.38 -8.62
CA LYS A 24 21.95 -6.40 -7.62
C LYS A 24 20.44 -6.52 -7.53
N VAL A 25 19.90 -7.66 -7.94
CA VAL A 25 18.48 -7.98 -7.75
C VAL A 25 18.18 -7.91 -6.25
N TYR A 26 17.14 -7.16 -5.90
CA TYR A 26 16.70 -7.07 -4.52
C TYR A 26 16.03 -8.38 -4.11
N TYR A 27 16.60 -9.07 -3.14
CA TYR A 27 15.96 -10.19 -2.49
C TYR A 27 15.23 -9.70 -1.25
N SER A 28 13.93 -9.48 -1.37
CA SER A 28 13.09 -9.24 -0.20
C SER A 28 13.11 -10.47 0.71
N ILE A 29 13.36 -10.27 2.00
CA ILE A 29 13.10 -11.32 2.98
C ILE A 29 11.59 -11.41 3.12
N ILE A 30 10.99 -12.41 2.47
CA ILE A 30 9.56 -12.67 2.57
C ILE A 30 9.26 -13.19 3.96
N PRO A 31 8.36 -12.54 4.72
CA PRO A 31 8.02 -13.02 6.05
C PRO A 31 7.47 -14.45 6.03
N LYS A 32 7.77 -15.23 7.07
CA LYS A 32 7.27 -16.59 7.19
C LYS A 32 5.73 -16.61 7.13
N GLY A 33 5.18 -17.47 6.29
CA GLY A 33 3.73 -17.59 6.06
C GLY A 33 3.18 -16.67 4.97
N PHE A 34 4.03 -15.85 4.33
CA PHE A 34 3.65 -15.02 3.20
C PHE A 34 4.01 -15.70 1.88
N PRO A 35 3.21 -15.52 0.81
CA PRO A 35 3.58 -15.96 -0.52
C PRO A 35 4.71 -15.11 -1.10
N GLU A 36 5.36 -15.60 -2.15
CA GLU A 36 6.31 -14.81 -2.92
C GLU A 36 5.64 -13.59 -3.56
N LEU A 37 6.42 -12.52 -3.72
CA LEU A 37 5.95 -11.31 -4.38
C LEU A 37 5.84 -11.53 -5.90
N SER A 38 4.74 -11.10 -6.47
CA SER A 38 4.60 -10.99 -7.92
C SER A 38 5.28 -9.71 -8.39
N ILE A 39 6.47 -9.84 -8.99
CA ILE A 39 7.23 -8.73 -9.54
C ILE A 39 7.00 -8.66 -11.06
N PRO A 40 6.56 -7.50 -11.61
CA PRO A 40 6.40 -7.33 -13.05
C PRO A 40 7.73 -7.52 -13.79
N ALA A 41 7.72 -8.27 -14.88
CA ALA A 41 8.93 -8.54 -15.69
C ALA A 41 9.53 -7.25 -16.28
N ASP A 42 8.71 -6.23 -16.54
CA ASP A 42 9.13 -4.93 -17.06
C ASP A 42 9.54 -3.94 -15.97
N ASN A 43 9.49 -4.35 -14.69
CA ASN A 43 9.93 -3.55 -13.53
C ASN A 43 10.54 -4.44 -12.44
N GLU A 44 11.57 -5.21 -12.77
CA GLU A 44 12.34 -5.98 -11.79
C GLU A 44 12.85 -5.09 -10.66
N LEU A 45 12.82 -5.60 -9.43
CA LEU A 45 13.32 -4.88 -8.26
C LEU A 45 14.83 -4.90 -8.21
N THR A 46 15.45 -3.72 -8.20
CA THR A 46 16.87 -3.54 -7.88
C THR A 46 17.01 -2.53 -6.75
N ASN A 47 18.12 -2.56 -6.02
CA ASN A 47 18.39 -1.61 -4.95
C ASN A 47 18.32 -0.16 -5.46
N GLU A 48 18.88 0.09 -6.65
CA GLU A 48 18.93 1.40 -7.26
C GLU A 48 17.54 1.95 -7.57
N LYS A 49 16.62 1.10 -8.07
CA LYS A 49 15.23 1.49 -8.34
C LYS A 49 14.46 1.77 -7.04
N ILE A 50 14.69 0.95 -6.00
CA ILE A 50 14.07 1.11 -4.69
C ILE A 50 14.53 2.40 -4.03
N GLU A 51 15.84 2.68 -4.02
CA GLU A 51 16.41 3.92 -3.46
C GLU A 51 15.90 5.16 -4.20
N LEU A 52 15.89 5.12 -5.54
CA LEU A 52 15.30 6.20 -6.35
C LEU A 52 13.81 6.36 -6.03
N GLY A 53 13.07 5.27 -5.94
CA GLY A 53 11.65 5.27 -5.60
C GLY A 53 11.38 5.85 -4.22
N LYS A 54 12.18 5.46 -3.21
CA LYS A 54 12.11 6.04 -1.86
C LYS A 54 12.35 7.56 -1.93
N LYS A 55 13.39 8.01 -2.62
CA LYS A 55 13.66 9.44 -2.76
C LYS A 55 12.51 10.18 -3.43
N LEU A 56 11.91 9.62 -4.50
CA LEU A 56 10.76 10.20 -5.20
C LEU A 56 9.50 10.22 -4.34
N PHE A 57 9.28 9.21 -3.49
CA PHE A 57 8.15 9.15 -2.57
C PHE A 57 8.14 10.31 -1.56
N PHE A 58 9.32 10.76 -1.14
CA PHE A 58 9.50 11.92 -0.25
C PHE A 58 9.72 13.24 -1.00
N GLU A 59 9.76 13.21 -2.35
CA GLU A 59 10.09 14.36 -3.19
C GLU A 59 8.87 15.24 -3.45
N LYS A 60 9.00 16.53 -3.15
CA LYS A 60 7.94 17.54 -3.36
C LYS A 60 7.89 18.09 -4.78
N LEU A 61 8.96 17.94 -5.57
CA LEU A 61 9.01 18.39 -6.97
C LEU A 61 7.96 17.73 -7.87
N LEU A 62 7.33 16.64 -7.40
CA LEU A 62 6.26 15.95 -8.11
C LEU A 62 4.89 16.64 -7.98
N SER A 63 4.74 17.63 -7.08
CA SER A 63 3.52 18.43 -6.96
C SER A 63 3.66 19.78 -7.67
N ARG A 64 2.54 20.43 -8.04
CA ARG A 64 2.51 21.65 -8.85
C ARG A 64 3.38 22.77 -8.28
N ASP A 65 3.25 23.07 -7.00
CA ASP A 65 3.96 24.14 -6.29
C ASP A 65 5.12 23.63 -5.40
N SER A 66 5.46 22.36 -5.51
CA SER A 66 6.51 21.70 -4.72
C SER A 66 6.26 21.79 -3.20
N SER A 67 4.98 21.78 -2.76
CA SER A 67 4.62 21.87 -1.35
C SER A 67 4.45 20.51 -0.68
N ILE A 68 3.99 19.50 -1.42
CA ILE A 68 3.65 18.16 -0.89
C ILE A 68 4.34 17.03 -1.66
N SER A 69 4.46 15.88 -1.00
CA SER A 69 4.97 14.61 -1.54
C SER A 69 4.02 13.46 -1.17
N CYS A 70 4.27 12.23 -1.65
CA CYS A 70 3.50 11.05 -1.23
C CYS A 70 3.53 10.88 0.30
N ALA A 71 4.70 11.13 0.92
CA ALA A 71 4.88 11.05 2.37
C ALA A 71 4.08 12.11 3.16
N SER A 72 3.53 13.15 2.51
CA SER A 72 2.66 14.11 3.19
C SER A 72 1.35 13.49 3.67
N CYS A 73 0.83 12.50 2.90
CA CYS A 73 -0.38 11.74 3.23
C CYS A 73 -0.07 10.30 3.66
N HIS A 74 1.06 9.73 3.25
CA HIS A 74 1.46 8.36 3.60
C HIS A 74 2.65 8.39 4.57
N LYS A 75 2.36 8.69 5.86
CA LYS A 75 3.36 8.84 6.93
C LYS A 75 3.80 7.47 7.45
N PRO A 76 5.10 7.15 7.45
CA PRO A 76 5.59 5.84 7.91
C PRO A 76 5.15 5.49 9.34
N GLU A 77 5.19 6.44 10.27
CA GLU A 77 4.83 6.26 11.68
C GLU A 77 3.33 5.92 11.89
N LEU A 78 2.48 6.22 10.90
CA LEU A 78 1.05 5.88 10.88
C LEU A 78 0.76 4.73 9.90
N ALA A 79 1.73 3.83 9.72
CA ALA A 79 1.63 2.72 8.76
C ALA A 79 1.27 3.19 7.34
N PHE A 80 1.85 4.32 6.92
CA PHE A 80 1.61 4.97 5.63
C PHE A 80 0.16 5.42 5.41
N THR A 81 -0.48 5.94 6.46
CA THR A 81 -1.69 6.79 6.42
C THR A 81 -1.35 8.18 6.96
N ASP A 82 -2.33 9.08 7.06
CA ASP A 82 -2.10 10.44 7.58
C ASP A 82 -2.80 10.75 8.91
N GLY A 83 -3.70 9.86 9.37
CA GLY A 83 -4.48 10.04 10.58
C GLY A 83 -5.61 11.07 10.44
N LEU A 84 -5.97 11.47 9.23
CA LEU A 84 -7.01 12.46 8.98
C LEU A 84 -8.23 11.83 8.31
N LYS A 85 -9.42 12.33 8.64
CA LYS A 85 -10.65 11.94 7.94
C LYS A 85 -10.54 12.31 6.45
N ASN A 86 -10.21 13.54 6.18
CA ASN A 86 -10.01 14.09 4.84
C ASN A 86 -8.57 14.58 4.70
N PRO A 87 -7.74 13.91 3.91
CA PRO A 87 -6.38 14.34 3.62
C PRO A 87 -6.34 15.73 2.99
N LYS A 88 -5.21 16.42 3.17
CA LYS A 88 -4.95 17.72 2.58
C LYS A 88 -3.92 17.60 1.47
N GLY A 89 -4.34 17.91 0.25
CA GLY A 89 -3.43 18.05 -0.87
C GLY A 89 -2.90 19.48 -1.02
N ILE A 90 -2.46 19.79 -2.23
CA ILE A 90 -1.94 21.11 -2.60
C ILE A 90 -2.93 22.24 -2.21
N LYS A 91 -2.39 23.35 -1.67
CA LYS A 91 -3.18 24.51 -1.23
C LYS A 91 -4.27 24.13 -0.21
N ASP A 92 -4.01 23.15 0.65
CA ASP A 92 -4.93 22.62 1.66
C ASP A 92 -6.30 22.14 1.09
N ARG A 93 -6.36 21.78 -0.18
CA ARG A 93 -7.58 21.20 -0.77
C ARG A 93 -7.86 19.85 -0.12
N LEU A 94 -9.12 19.65 0.27
CA LEU A 94 -9.53 18.40 0.91
C LEU A 94 -9.75 17.29 -0.12
N VAL A 95 -9.19 16.12 0.16
CA VAL A 95 -9.46 14.88 -0.56
C VAL A 95 -10.67 14.20 0.08
N SER A 96 -11.61 13.73 -0.71
CA SER A 96 -12.88 13.17 -0.21
C SER A 96 -12.75 11.82 0.48
N ARG A 97 -11.74 11.03 0.11
CA ARG A 97 -11.49 9.70 0.67
C ARG A 97 -10.35 9.72 1.67
N ASN A 98 -10.52 8.98 2.74
CA ASN A 98 -9.45 8.74 3.73
C ASN A 98 -8.22 8.07 3.11
N THR A 99 -7.01 8.45 3.52
CA THR A 99 -5.75 7.90 3.02
C THR A 99 -5.65 6.38 3.32
N PRO A 100 -5.56 5.50 2.31
CA PRO A 100 -5.34 4.08 2.53
C PRO A 100 -3.91 3.81 2.98
N THR A 101 -3.72 2.80 3.84
CA THR A 101 -2.37 2.31 4.16
C THR A 101 -1.69 1.72 2.93
N LEU A 102 -0.36 1.87 2.84
CA LEU A 102 0.48 1.18 1.85
C LEU A 102 1.08 -0.12 2.40
N THR A 103 0.73 -0.50 3.64
CA THR A 103 1.16 -1.78 4.23
C THR A 103 0.83 -2.94 3.31
N ASN A 104 1.85 -3.70 2.92
CA ASN A 104 1.71 -4.89 2.06
C ASN A 104 1.04 -4.62 0.70
N ILE A 105 1.14 -3.39 0.20
CA ILE A 105 0.52 -2.96 -1.06
C ILE A 105 0.93 -3.85 -2.24
N ALA A 106 2.13 -4.43 -2.22
CA ALA A 106 2.66 -5.32 -3.24
C ALA A 106 1.81 -6.59 -3.47
N TYR A 107 1.02 -7.00 -2.48
CA TYR A 107 0.15 -8.18 -2.56
C TYR A 107 -1.26 -7.86 -3.05
N ASN A 108 -1.59 -6.60 -3.28
CA ASN A 108 -2.90 -6.23 -3.80
C ASN A 108 -3.00 -6.56 -5.29
N LYS A 109 -4.16 -7.07 -5.70
CA LYS A 109 -4.49 -7.32 -7.11
C LYS A 109 -5.07 -6.07 -7.80
N ASN A 110 -5.68 -5.20 -7.01
CA ASN A 110 -6.34 -3.99 -7.46
C ASN A 110 -5.98 -2.83 -6.51
N PHE A 111 -5.87 -1.64 -7.04
CA PHE A 111 -5.39 -0.47 -6.32
C PHE A 111 -6.44 0.64 -6.26
N LEU A 112 -6.22 1.66 -5.43
CA LEU A 112 -7.18 2.64 -4.94
C LEU A 112 -8.26 2.04 -4.02
N ARG A 113 -9.04 2.90 -3.38
CA ARG A 113 -10.12 2.48 -2.47
C ARG A 113 -11.23 1.70 -3.19
N ASP A 114 -11.51 2.02 -4.43
CA ASP A 114 -12.53 1.36 -5.27
C ASP A 114 -11.96 0.21 -6.13
N GLY A 115 -10.66 -0.06 -6.05
CA GLY A 115 -10.03 -1.20 -6.72
C GLY A 115 -10.02 -1.11 -8.24
N VAL A 116 -10.07 0.09 -8.82
CA VAL A 116 -10.21 0.25 -10.28
C VAL A 116 -8.88 0.25 -11.04
N ASN A 117 -7.75 0.47 -10.37
CA ASN A 117 -6.44 0.43 -11.01
C ASN A 117 -5.84 -0.98 -10.97
N PRO A 118 -5.37 -1.50 -12.12
CA PRO A 118 -4.89 -2.89 -12.21
C PRO A 118 -3.42 -3.05 -11.78
N THR A 119 -2.60 -1.97 -11.77
CA THR A 119 -1.17 -2.03 -11.44
C THR A 119 -0.78 -0.95 -10.46
N LEU A 120 0.28 -1.20 -9.70
CA LEU A 120 0.82 -0.23 -8.75
C LEU A 120 1.42 0.98 -9.47
N GLU A 121 2.04 0.77 -10.64
CA GLU A 121 2.56 1.84 -11.48
C GLU A 121 1.44 2.79 -11.96
N ALA A 122 0.30 2.24 -12.38
CA ALA A 122 -0.85 3.04 -12.77
C ALA A 122 -1.46 3.79 -11.57
N GLN A 123 -1.44 3.16 -10.39
CA GLN A 123 -1.89 3.82 -9.16
C GLN A 123 -0.99 5.00 -8.79
N ALA A 124 0.33 4.86 -8.85
CA ALA A 124 1.28 5.92 -8.51
C ALA A 124 1.14 7.18 -9.39
N LEU A 125 0.55 7.05 -10.58
CA LEU A 125 0.24 8.17 -11.48
C LEU A 125 -0.95 9.00 -11.00
N VAL A 126 -1.95 8.38 -10.36
CA VAL A 126 -3.24 9.02 -10.03
C VAL A 126 -3.07 10.25 -9.14
N PRO A 127 -2.40 10.18 -7.97
CA PRO A 127 -2.26 11.34 -7.09
C PRO A 127 -1.51 12.50 -7.74
N ILE A 128 -0.61 12.24 -8.69
CA ILE A 128 0.14 13.29 -9.39
C ILE A 128 -0.82 14.14 -10.25
N HIS A 129 -1.82 13.52 -10.88
CA HIS A 129 -2.78 14.20 -11.75
C HIS A 129 -4.02 14.70 -11.02
N GLU A 130 -4.32 14.12 -9.83
CA GLU A 130 -5.53 14.49 -9.09
C GLU A 130 -5.49 15.95 -8.62
N LYS A 131 -6.52 16.73 -8.99
CA LYS A 131 -6.60 18.16 -8.73
C LYS A 131 -6.55 18.53 -7.25
N ASN A 132 -7.14 17.69 -6.40
CA ASN A 132 -7.16 17.91 -4.96
C ASN A 132 -5.93 17.31 -4.23
N GLU A 133 -5.05 16.62 -4.96
CA GLU A 133 -3.80 16.06 -4.42
C GLU A 133 -2.60 16.86 -4.95
N PHE A 134 -1.85 16.38 -5.94
CA PHE A 134 -0.66 17.06 -6.45
C PHE A 134 -0.97 18.13 -7.51
N ASP A 135 -2.11 18.03 -8.22
CA ASP A 135 -2.55 18.96 -9.27
C ASP A 135 -1.44 19.25 -10.30
N PHE A 136 -0.71 18.23 -10.74
CA PHE A 136 0.43 18.39 -11.62
C PHE A 136 0.41 17.37 -12.75
N HIS A 137 1.14 17.66 -13.84
CA HIS A 137 1.21 16.75 -14.97
C HIS A 137 2.55 15.99 -14.94
N ILE A 138 2.51 14.65 -15.06
CA ILE A 138 3.70 13.80 -14.94
C ILE A 138 4.81 14.14 -15.95
N LEU A 139 4.46 14.60 -17.16
CA LEU A 139 5.44 15.10 -18.14
C LEU A 139 6.21 16.30 -17.60
N LEU A 140 5.51 17.25 -16.99
CA LEU A 140 6.13 18.44 -16.39
C LEU A 140 6.97 18.09 -15.17
N ALA A 141 6.55 17.10 -14.39
CA ALA A 141 7.34 16.57 -13.29
C ALA A 141 8.64 15.94 -13.78
N ALA A 142 8.58 15.17 -14.87
CA ALA A 142 9.78 14.60 -15.51
C ALA A 142 10.74 15.69 -16.01
N GLU A 143 10.23 16.73 -16.70
CA GLU A 143 11.04 17.86 -17.15
C GLU A 143 11.66 18.65 -15.98
N ARG A 144 10.96 18.76 -14.85
CA ARG A 144 11.48 19.37 -13.64
C ARG A 144 12.63 18.56 -13.05
N LEU A 145 12.47 17.23 -12.94
CA LEU A 145 13.52 16.33 -12.44
C LEU A 145 14.75 16.27 -13.36
N LYS A 146 14.60 16.43 -14.68
CA LYS A 146 15.74 16.52 -15.60
C LYS A 146 16.66 17.72 -15.34
N LYS A 147 16.15 18.78 -14.72
CA LYS A 147 16.94 19.97 -14.37
C LYS A 147 17.76 19.77 -13.08
N GLU A 148 17.52 18.69 -12.36
CA GLU A 148 18.20 18.34 -11.12
C GLU A 148 19.30 17.30 -11.39
N PRO A 149 20.60 17.66 -11.41
CA PRO A 149 21.69 16.73 -11.74
C PRO A 149 21.69 15.46 -10.87
N SER A 150 21.32 15.59 -9.60
CA SER A 150 21.22 14.44 -8.68
C SER A 150 20.18 13.41 -9.13
N TYR A 151 19.04 13.83 -9.69
CA TYR A 151 18.04 12.92 -10.24
C TYR A 151 18.50 12.31 -11.55
N VAL A 152 19.11 13.08 -12.44
CA VAL A 152 19.66 12.54 -13.70
C VAL A 152 20.63 11.38 -13.41
N GLN A 153 21.55 11.54 -12.45
CA GLN A 153 22.48 10.48 -12.04
C GLN A 153 21.76 9.25 -11.45
N LEU A 154 20.74 9.46 -10.63
CA LEU A 154 20.00 8.36 -10.03
C LEU A 154 19.20 7.57 -11.06
N PHE A 155 18.55 8.24 -12.02
CA PHE A 155 17.83 7.58 -13.10
C PHE A 155 18.79 6.83 -14.03
N GLU A 156 19.95 7.42 -14.36
CA GLU A 156 20.99 6.73 -15.14
C GLU A 156 21.46 5.46 -14.42
N LYS A 157 21.73 5.52 -13.11
CA LYS A 157 22.15 4.36 -12.30
C LYS A 157 21.07 3.28 -12.26
N ALA A 158 19.79 3.66 -12.12
CA ALA A 158 18.70 2.72 -11.94
C ALA A 158 18.20 2.11 -13.26
N TYR A 159 18.24 2.85 -14.36
CA TYR A 159 17.59 2.49 -15.62
C TYR A 159 18.46 2.69 -16.86
N GLY A 160 19.65 3.27 -16.76
CA GLY A 160 20.47 3.65 -17.92
C GLY A 160 19.84 4.77 -18.76
N GLY A 161 19.12 5.70 -18.13
CA GLY A 161 18.42 6.76 -18.84
C GLY A 161 18.09 7.98 -17.97
N VAL A 162 17.36 8.93 -18.54
CA VAL A 162 16.99 10.18 -17.87
C VAL A 162 15.57 10.12 -17.28
N PRO A 163 15.19 11.03 -16.36
CA PRO A 163 13.82 11.10 -15.82
C PRO A 163 12.75 11.09 -16.91
N SER A 164 11.80 10.17 -16.81
CA SER A 164 10.65 10.07 -17.71
C SER A 164 9.39 9.66 -16.93
N PRO A 165 8.17 9.93 -17.44
CA PRO A 165 6.93 9.54 -16.77
C PRO A 165 6.88 8.07 -16.34
N SER A 166 7.23 7.17 -17.25
CA SER A 166 7.23 5.73 -16.97
C SER A 166 8.23 5.34 -15.88
N LEU A 167 9.46 5.89 -15.92
CA LEU A 167 10.51 5.56 -14.95
C LEU A 167 10.20 6.15 -13.56
N ILE A 168 9.53 7.30 -13.49
CA ILE A 168 9.07 7.88 -12.21
C ILE A 168 8.11 6.94 -11.51
N VAL A 169 7.01 6.53 -12.18
CA VAL A 169 6.01 5.64 -11.56
C VAL A 169 6.57 4.25 -11.28
N LYS A 170 7.44 3.72 -12.13
CA LYS A 170 8.14 2.44 -11.91
C LYS A 170 9.03 2.49 -10.66
N SER A 171 9.73 3.59 -10.45
CA SER A 171 10.57 3.77 -9.25
C SER A 171 9.73 3.85 -7.99
N ILE A 172 8.67 4.69 -7.97
CA ILE A 172 7.76 4.80 -6.82
C ILE A 172 7.18 3.43 -6.49
N ALA A 173 6.64 2.72 -7.48
CA ALA A 173 6.10 1.37 -7.31
C ALA A 173 7.15 0.36 -6.82
N SER A 174 8.43 0.50 -7.23
CA SER A 174 9.51 -0.35 -6.73
C SER A 174 9.75 -0.14 -5.23
N PHE A 175 9.73 1.09 -4.75
CA PHE A 175 9.80 1.38 -3.32
C PHE A 175 8.56 0.86 -2.57
N GLU A 176 7.36 1.16 -3.06
CA GLU A 176 6.12 0.71 -2.42
C GLU A 176 6.02 -0.81 -2.30
N ARG A 177 6.61 -1.57 -3.24
CA ARG A 177 6.70 -3.04 -3.16
C ARG A 177 7.58 -3.54 -2.00
N THR A 178 8.42 -2.69 -1.43
CA THR A 178 9.22 -3.06 -0.26
C THR A 178 8.51 -2.85 1.08
N LEU A 179 7.31 -2.25 1.07
CA LEU A 179 6.54 -1.95 2.28
C LEU A 179 5.87 -3.21 2.85
N ILE A 180 6.68 -4.16 3.29
CA ILE A 180 6.24 -5.48 3.76
C ILE A 180 6.23 -5.53 5.28
N SER A 181 5.04 -5.75 5.85
CA SER A 181 4.79 -5.90 7.28
C SER A 181 4.32 -7.33 7.60
N GLY A 182 5.14 -8.10 8.28
CA GLY A 182 4.90 -9.52 8.54
C GLY A 182 5.58 -10.04 9.80
N ASN A 183 5.90 -9.17 10.76
CA ASN A 183 6.55 -9.54 12.03
C ASN A 183 5.77 -9.05 13.26
N SER A 184 4.45 -8.89 13.12
CA SER A 184 3.56 -8.53 14.24
C SER A 184 3.54 -9.64 15.32
N ARG A 185 3.00 -9.34 16.50
CA ARG A 185 2.82 -10.34 17.57
C ARG A 185 1.94 -11.51 17.12
N TYR A 186 0.94 -11.25 16.27
CA TYR A 186 0.14 -12.29 15.62
C TYR A 186 1.02 -13.19 14.73
N ASP A 187 1.91 -12.63 13.89
CA ASP A 187 2.79 -13.42 13.03
C ASP A 187 3.75 -14.28 13.84
N GLN A 188 4.27 -13.73 14.92
CA GLN A 188 5.13 -14.45 15.86
C GLN A 188 4.40 -15.65 16.47
N TYR A 189 3.11 -15.48 16.79
CA TYR A 189 2.27 -16.56 17.33
C TYR A 189 1.98 -17.64 16.29
N ILE A 190 1.51 -17.24 15.10
CA ILE A 190 1.02 -18.19 14.09
C ILE A 190 2.17 -18.84 13.30
N TYR A 191 3.14 -18.03 12.85
CA TYR A 191 4.15 -18.48 11.88
C TYR A 191 5.52 -18.76 12.52
N GLN A 192 5.83 -18.18 13.69
CA GLN A 192 7.14 -18.33 14.33
C GLN A 192 7.09 -19.23 15.57
N ASN A 193 5.92 -19.82 15.86
CA ASN A 193 5.70 -20.74 16.99
C ASN A 193 6.01 -20.13 18.37
N LYS A 194 5.91 -18.79 18.51
CA LYS A 194 6.10 -18.08 19.78
C LYS A 194 4.78 -18.03 20.55
N LYS A 195 4.44 -19.11 21.23
CA LYS A 195 3.15 -19.33 21.93
C LYS A 195 2.77 -18.24 22.94
N TYR A 196 3.76 -17.53 23.50
CA TYR A 196 3.54 -16.47 24.50
C TYR A 196 3.46 -15.06 23.91
N SER A 197 3.50 -14.90 22.58
CA SER A 197 3.39 -13.59 21.93
C SER A 197 1.98 -13.01 22.00
N LEU A 198 0.97 -13.82 22.27
CA LEU A 198 -0.42 -13.38 22.50
C LEU A 198 -0.86 -13.74 23.93
N SER A 199 -1.59 -12.81 24.56
CA SER A 199 -2.27 -13.01 25.83
C SER A 199 -3.57 -13.83 25.67
N SER A 200 -4.11 -14.31 26.79
CA SER A 200 -5.41 -15.01 26.78
C SER A 200 -6.56 -14.16 26.22
N SER A 201 -6.57 -12.86 26.49
CA SER A 201 -7.56 -11.91 25.94
C SER A 201 -7.47 -11.82 24.41
N GLU A 202 -6.26 -11.70 23.88
CA GLU A 202 -5.99 -11.61 22.44
C GLU A 202 -6.34 -12.91 21.70
N ILE A 203 -6.08 -14.07 22.32
CA ILE A 203 -6.50 -15.39 21.80
C ILE A 203 -8.03 -15.50 21.78
N LYS A 204 -8.72 -15.05 22.83
CA LYS A 204 -10.19 -14.97 22.83
C LYS A 204 -10.70 -14.06 21.71
N GLY A 205 -10.03 -12.93 21.48
CA GLY A 205 -10.32 -12.00 20.38
C GLY A 205 -10.15 -12.64 19.00
N LEU A 206 -9.06 -13.39 18.78
CA LEU A 206 -8.82 -14.15 17.55
C LEU A 206 -9.94 -15.19 17.30
N ASN A 207 -10.34 -15.91 18.36
CA ASN A 207 -11.43 -16.88 18.26
C ASN A 207 -12.77 -16.20 17.91
N LEU A 208 -13.03 -15.01 18.49
CA LEU A 208 -14.20 -14.21 18.16
C LEU A 208 -14.18 -13.71 16.72
N PHE A 209 -13.03 -13.24 16.23
CA PHE A 209 -12.82 -12.80 14.85
C PHE A 209 -13.25 -13.90 13.85
N ASN A 210 -12.86 -15.14 14.13
CA ASN A 210 -13.26 -16.29 13.33
C ASN A 210 -14.76 -16.62 13.51
N LYS A 211 -15.24 -16.67 14.73
CA LYS A 211 -16.64 -17.04 15.07
C LYS A 211 -17.66 -16.05 14.51
N LEU A 212 -17.33 -14.74 14.53
CA LEU A 212 -18.19 -13.67 14.04
C LEU A 212 -18.08 -13.48 12.53
N ASN A 213 -17.42 -14.39 11.83
CA ASN A 213 -17.29 -14.42 10.38
C ASN A 213 -16.53 -13.24 9.76
N CYS A 214 -15.69 -12.51 10.53
CA CYS A 214 -14.84 -11.44 9.99
C CYS A 214 -13.88 -11.98 8.92
N VAL A 215 -13.51 -13.26 9.06
CA VAL A 215 -12.64 -13.97 8.10
C VAL A 215 -13.26 -14.17 6.72
N SER A 216 -14.58 -13.99 6.54
CA SER A 216 -15.17 -14.07 5.18
C SER A 216 -14.57 -13.05 4.21
N CYS A 217 -14.22 -11.88 4.72
CA CYS A 217 -13.58 -10.81 3.95
C CYS A 217 -12.12 -10.59 4.36
N HIS A 218 -11.83 -10.66 5.67
CA HIS A 218 -10.51 -10.37 6.23
C HIS A 218 -9.75 -11.67 6.54
N ASN A 219 -9.37 -12.43 5.50
CA ASN A 219 -8.67 -13.71 5.62
C ASN A 219 -7.24 -13.68 5.08
N GLY A 220 -6.57 -14.83 5.21
CA GLY A 220 -5.22 -15.05 4.73
C GLY A 220 -4.16 -14.24 5.49
N PHE A 221 -2.94 -14.30 4.99
CA PHE A 221 -1.78 -13.66 5.60
C PHE A 221 -1.92 -12.13 5.70
N ASN A 222 -2.65 -11.52 4.76
CA ASN A 222 -2.83 -10.05 4.69
C ASN A 222 -4.14 -9.56 5.29
N PHE A 223 -4.97 -10.42 5.88
CA PHE A 223 -6.28 -10.05 6.42
C PHE A 223 -7.14 -9.28 5.41
N SER A 224 -7.13 -9.72 4.16
CA SER A 224 -7.95 -9.20 3.07
C SER A 224 -8.04 -10.25 1.97
N ASN A 225 -9.27 -10.52 1.50
CA ASN A 225 -9.50 -11.35 0.32
C ASN A 225 -9.37 -10.56 -1.00
N GLY A 226 -9.22 -9.23 -0.91
CA GLY A 226 -9.10 -8.32 -2.06
C GLY A 226 -10.39 -8.07 -2.83
N GLU A 227 -11.54 -8.57 -2.36
CA GLU A 227 -12.83 -8.29 -2.96
C GLU A 227 -13.21 -6.81 -2.87
N ILE A 228 -14.12 -6.40 -3.76
CA ILE A 228 -14.66 -5.04 -3.80
C ILE A 228 -16.14 -5.16 -3.49
N VAL A 229 -16.52 -4.72 -2.29
CA VAL A 229 -17.86 -4.98 -1.72
C VAL A 229 -18.44 -3.75 -1.05
N ASN A 230 -19.76 -3.72 -0.92
CA ASN A 230 -20.46 -2.72 -0.12
C ASN A 230 -20.59 -3.24 1.32
N ASN A 231 -20.05 -2.49 2.28
CA ASN A 231 -20.06 -2.86 3.70
C ASN A 231 -21.26 -2.32 4.49
N GLY A 232 -22.24 -1.72 3.81
CA GLY A 232 -23.45 -1.21 4.44
C GLY A 232 -23.21 -0.02 5.39
N ILE A 233 -22.20 0.80 5.16
CA ILE A 233 -21.96 1.97 6.03
C ILE A 233 -23.03 3.04 5.83
N TYR A 234 -23.61 3.14 4.62
CA TYR A 234 -24.68 4.06 4.26
C TYR A 234 -25.87 3.34 3.60
N GLU A 235 -27.04 3.90 3.71
CA GLU A 235 -28.22 3.49 2.91
C GLU A 235 -28.07 4.01 1.48
N ASN A 236 -27.64 5.26 1.36
CA ASN A 236 -27.34 5.92 0.08
C ASN A 236 -25.91 6.44 0.10
N TYR A 237 -25.20 6.32 -1.00
CA TYR A 237 -23.79 6.67 -1.11
C TYR A 237 -23.62 7.89 -2.00
N ASP A 238 -23.03 8.97 -1.47
CA ASP A 238 -22.54 10.11 -2.26
C ASP A 238 -21.29 9.71 -3.05
N ASP A 239 -20.37 8.95 -2.41
CA ASP A 239 -19.26 8.31 -3.12
C ASP A 239 -19.70 6.92 -3.61
N VAL A 240 -20.03 6.84 -4.87
CA VAL A 240 -20.55 5.62 -5.51
C VAL A 240 -19.50 4.49 -5.63
N GLY A 241 -18.28 4.70 -5.18
CA GLY A 241 -17.22 3.70 -5.17
C GLY A 241 -16.90 3.18 -6.57
N LYS A 242 -16.86 1.86 -6.73
CA LYS A 242 -16.52 1.18 -7.99
C LYS A 242 -17.47 1.56 -9.14
N MET A 243 -18.73 1.87 -8.85
CA MET A 243 -19.73 2.25 -9.86
C MET A 243 -19.29 3.45 -10.70
N ARG A 244 -18.46 4.39 -10.16
CA ARG A 244 -17.94 5.54 -10.94
C ARG A 244 -17.18 5.14 -12.21
N VAL A 245 -16.69 3.90 -12.29
CA VAL A 245 -15.95 3.39 -13.46
C VAL A 245 -16.74 2.33 -14.22
N THR A 246 -17.48 1.48 -13.51
CA THR A 246 -18.25 0.40 -14.15
C THR A 246 -19.60 0.85 -14.69
N ASN A 247 -20.13 1.95 -14.17
CA ASN A 247 -21.48 2.44 -14.44
C ASN A 247 -22.58 1.39 -14.19
N GLN A 248 -22.32 0.45 -13.23
CA GLN A 248 -23.25 -0.64 -12.88
C GLN A 248 -23.80 -0.42 -11.46
N GLU A 249 -25.13 -0.37 -11.30
CA GLU A 249 -25.80 -0.13 -10.02
C GLU A 249 -25.39 -1.12 -8.91
N LYS A 250 -25.10 -2.38 -9.26
CA LYS A 250 -24.62 -3.40 -8.31
C LYS A 250 -23.26 -3.04 -7.69
N ASP A 251 -22.49 -2.15 -8.29
CA ASP A 251 -21.18 -1.69 -7.80
C ASP A 251 -21.28 -0.39 -6.98
N ASN A 252 -22.48 0.15 -6.78
CA ASN A 252 -22.70 1.37 -6.01
C ASN A 252 -22.35 1.16 -4.54
N GLY A 253 -21.47 2.04 -4.00
CA GLY A 253 -20.96 1.97 -2.64
C GLY A 253 -20.01 0.80 -2.39
N CYS A 254 -19.48 0.16 -3.46
CA CYS A 254 -18.52 -0.93 -3.34
C CYS A 254 -17.09 -0.40 -3.28
N PHE A 255 -16.36 -0.84 -2.23
CA PHE A 255 -14.97 -0.51 -1.97
C PHE A 255 -14.16 -1.77 -1.71
N LYS A 256 -12.84 -1.69 -1.98
CA LYS A 256 -11.92 -2.80 -1.75
C LYS A 256 -11.83 -3.12 -0.26
N VAL A 257 -11.92 -4.40 0.10
CA VAL A 257 -11.63 -4.91 1.44
C VAL A 257 -10.16 -4.58 1.76
N PRO A 258 -9.87 -3.73 2.76
CA PRO A 258 -8.51 -3.36 3.10
C PRO A 258 -7.82 -4.46 3.91
N THR A 259 -6.48 -4.44 3.93
CA THR A 259 -5.73 -5.19 4.93
C THR A 259 -6.07 -4.69 6.34
N LEU A 260 -6.05 -5.59 7.34
CA LEU A 260 -6.10 -5.20 8.77
C LEU A 260 -4.71 -5.14 9.40
N ARG A 261 -3.65 -5.36 8.62
CA ARG A 261 -2.29 -5.18 9.11
C ARG A 261 -2.07 -3.75 9.56
N ASN A 262 -1.49 -3.58 10.74
CA ASN A 262 -1.27 -2.28 11.38
C ASN A 262 -2.54 -1.47 11.64
N ILE A 263 -3.72 -2.09 11.65
CA ILE A 263 -5.03 -1.42 11.74
C ILE A 263 -5.16 -0.49 12.96
N ALA A 264 -4.46 -0.75 14.06
CA ALA A 264 -4.49 0.10 15.24
C ALA A 264 -3.84 1.49 15.04
N LEU A 265 -3.06 1.67 13.97
CA LEU A 265 -2.35 2.91 13.63
C LEU A 265 -3.03 3.71 12.52
N THR A 266 -4.06 3.15 11.88
CA THR A 266 -4.62 3.69 10.63
C THR A 266 -6.00 4.32 10.79
N ALA A 267 -6.35 4.75 12.02
CA ALA A 267 -7.54 5.56 12.26
C ALA A 267 -7.42 6.92 11.54
N PRO A 268 -8.57 7.53 11.13
CA PRO A 268 -9.93 7.03 11.21
C PRO A 268 -10.24 5.99 10.12
N TYR A 269 -11.32 5.23 10.31
CA TYR A 269 -11.65 4.05 9.52
C TYR A 269 -12.73 4.33 8.47
N MET A 270 -12.95 3.35 7.58
CA MET A 270 -13.81 3.34 6.40
C MET A 270 -13.18 4.10 5.21
N HIS A 271 -13.89 4.10 4.07
CA HIS A 271 -13.38 4.75 2.85
C HIS A 271 -13.30 6.27 2.97
N ASP A 272 -14.11 6.84 3.84
CA ASP A 272 -14.27 8.28 4.08
C ASP A 272 -13.81 8.73 5.49
N GLY A 273 -13.24 7.82 6.29
CA GLY A 273 -12.79 8.14 7.64
C GLY A 273 -13.94 8.47 8.62
N SER A 274 -15.12 7.87 8.44
CA SER A 274 -16.31 8.20 9.23
C SER A 274 -16.31 7.62 10.64
N PHE A 275 -15.45 6.64 10.95
CA PHE A 275 -15.33 6.06 12.28
C PHE A 275 -13.96 6.33 12.90
N GLU A 276 -13.96 6.88 14.11
CA GLU A 276 -12.73 7.26 14.83
C GLU A 276 -12.05 6.06 15.51
N THR A 277 -12.82 5.06 15.94
CA THR A 277 -12.30 3.96 16.75
C THR A 277 -12.64 2.58 16.19
N LEU A 278 -11.80 1.58 16.51
CA LEU A 278 -12.12 0.17 16.23
C LEU A 278 -13.43 -0.25 16.92
N GLY A 279 -13.76 0.39 18.03
CA GLY A 279 -15.01 0.18 18.73
C GLY A 279 -16.22 0.55 17.88
N ASP A 280 -16.17 1.69 17.19
CA ASP A 280 -17.25 2.16 16.30
C ASP A 280 -17.40 1.23 15.09
N VAL A 281 -16.28 0.75 14.54
CA VAL A 281 -16.25 -0.24 13.45
C VAL A 281 -16.96 -1.54 13.86
N ILE A 282 -16.66 -2.07 15.06
CA ILE A 282 -17.28 -3.30 15.56
C ILE A 282 -18.77 -3.07 15.84
N ASP A 283 -19.15 -1.92 16.37
CA ASP A 283 -20.55 -1.57 16.61
C ASP A 283 -21.36 -1.47 15.32
N HIS A 284 -20.76 -0.93 14.25
CA HIS A 284 -21.38 -0.92 12.93
C HIS A 284 -21.67 -2.34 12.43
N TYR A 285 -20.65 -3.21 12.43
CA TYR A 285 -20.82 -4.59 11.97
C TYR A 285 -21.73 -5.40 12.89
N SER A 286 -21.74 -5.16 14.21
CA SER A 286 -22.63 -5.86 15.14
C SER A 286 -24.11 -5.57 14.87
N LYS A 287 -24.42 -4.39 14.34
CA LYS A 287 -25.77 -4.00 13.89
C LYS A 287 -26.13 -4.53 12.49
N GLY A 288 -25.19 -5.18 11.80
CA GLY A 288 -25.37 -5.68 10.44
C GLY A 288 -25.32 -4.62 9.36
N GLY A 289 -24.75 -3.44 9.64
CA GLY A 289 -24.71 -2.30 8.72
C GLY A 289 -26.09 -1.68 8.45
N LYS A 290 -26.11 -0.69 7.57
CA LYS A 290 -27.34 -0.06 7.08
C LYS A 290 -28.02 -0.91 6.02
N ASN A 291 -29.29 -0.65 5.75
CA ASN A 291 -30.04 -1.35 4.72
C ASN A 291 -29.73 -0.74 3.34
N ASN A 292 -28.88 -1.42 2.59
CA ASN A 292 -28.53 -1.06 1.22
C ASN A 292 -28.63 -2.29 0.33
N ILE A 293 -29.18 -2.15 -0.87
CA ILE A 293 -29.45 -3.25 -1.79
C ILE A 293 -28.17 -4.00 -2.22
N ASN A 294 -27.04 -3.31 -2.26
CA ASN A 294 -25.74 -3.86 -2.66
C ASN A 294 -24.91 -4.35 -1.46
N LYS A 295 -25.45 -4.24 -0.24
CA LYS A 295 -24.72 -4.68 0.96
C LYS A 295 -24.34 -6.16 0.84
N HIS A 296 -23.06 -6.46 1.13
CA HIS A 296 -22.57 -7.84 1.04
C HIS A 296 -23.31 -8.77 1.98
N PRO A 297 -23.78 -9.94 1.52
CA PRO A 297 -24.66 -10.86 2.28
C PRO A 297 -23.99 -11.42 3.54
N SER A 298 -22.66 -11.47 3.63
CA SER A 298 -21.94 -11.89 4.83
C SER A 298 -22.06 -10.89 5.99
N ILE A 299 -22.59 -9.68 5.75
CA ILE A 299 -22.76 -8.66 6.80
C ILE A 299 -24.14 -8.81 7.40
N SER A 300 -24.18 -9.56 8.50
CA SER A 300 -25.39 -9.83 9.28
C SER A 300 -25.20 -9.38 10.73
N PRO A 301 -26.27 -8.98 11.42
CA PRO A 301 -26.17 -8.55 12.81
C PRO A 301 -25.71 -9.70 13.72
N PHE A 302 -24.98 -9.36 14.78
CA PHE A 302 -24.54 -10.30 15.79
C PHE A 302 -24.53 -9.65 17.19
N VAL A 303 -24.66 -10.46 18.22
CA VAL A 303 -24.59 -10.01 19.60
C VAL A 303 -23.16 -10.14 20.11
N ILE A 304 -22.65 -9.08 20.72
CA ILE A 304 -21.32 -9.04 21.33
C ILE A 304 -21.38 -8.31 22.68
N THR A 305 -20.83 -8.92 23.72
CA THR A 305 -20.73 -8.26 25.04
C THR A 305 -19.58 -7.27 25.06
N LYS A 306 -19.57 -6.34 26.03
CA LYS A 306 -18.47 -5.38 26.21
C LYS A 306 -17.10 -6.07 26.30
N SER A 307 -16.99 -7.11 27.14
CA SER A 307 -15.74 -7.87 27.31
C SER A 307 -15.31 -8.59 26.03
N GLN A 308 -16.24 -9.14 25.25
CA GLN A 308 -15.93 -9.74 23.95
C GLN A 308 -15.43 -8.71 22.93
N LYS A 309 -16.04 -7.53 22.91
CA LYS A 309 -15.61 -6.40 22.06
C LYS A 309 -14.19 -5.96 22.42
N GLU A 310 -13.87 -5.85 23.72
CA GLU A 310 -12.53 -5.51 24.20
C GLU A 310 -11.50 -6.58 23.79
N ASN A 311 -11.85 -7.87 23.91
CA ASN A 311 -11.00 -8.95 23.45
C ASN A 311 -10.73 -8.88 21.93
N LEU A 312 -11.75 -8.60 21.13
CA LEU A 312 -11.62 -8.45 19.68
C LEU A 312 -10.72 -7.27 19.31
N ILE A 313 -10.88 -6.12 19.97
CA ILE A 313 -10.01 -4.96 19.79
C ILE A 313 -8.55 -5.31 20.19
N SER A 314 -8.38 -6.02 21.31
CA SER A 314 -7.05 -6.47 21.76
C SER A 314 -6.37 -7.34 20.71
N PHE A 315 -7.11 -8.28 20.10
CA PHE A 315 -6.59 -9.08 18.98
C PHE A 315 -6.21 -8.20 17.79
N LEU A 316 -7.07 -7.29 17.33
CA LEU A 316 -6.77 -6.42 16.18
C LEU A 316 -5.50 -5.59 16.40
N LYS A 317 -5.22 -5.17 17.63
CA LYS A 317 -3.97 -4.48 18.00
C LYS A 317 -2.73 -5.36 17.85
N THR A 318 -2.85 -6.69 17.94
CA THR A 318 -1.71 -7.61 17.74
C THR A 318 -1.22 -7.66 16.30
N LEU A 319 -1.98 -7.13 15.34
CA LEU A 319 -1.62 -7.03 13.92
C LEU A 319 -0.64 -5.88 13.62
N THR A 320 -0.26 -5.11 14.64
CA THR A 320 0.75 -4.05 14.53
C THR A 320 2.15 -4.63 14.52
N ASP A 321 2.92 -4.24 13.53
CA ASP A 321 4.32 -4.60 13.34
C ASP A 321 5.23 -3.40 13.62
N SER A 322 5.75 -3.33 14.85
CA SER A 322 6.61 -2.22 15.28
C SER A 322 7.92 -2.18 14.51
N SER A 323 8.44 -3.33 14.05
CA SER A 323 9.67 -3.36 13.26
C SER A 323 9.48 -2.74 11.88
N PHE A 324 8.31 -2.94 11.26
CA PHE A 324 7.94 -2.28 10.01
C PHE A 324 7.89 -0.74 10.17
N ILE A 325 7.24 -0.27 11.22
CA ILE A 325 7.10 1.18 11.48
C ILE A 325 8.47 1.84 11.72
N SER A 326 9.37 1.18 12.45
CA SER A 326 10.69 1.73 12.75
C SER A 326 11.72 1.66 11.61
N SER A 327 11.39 1.00 10.50
CA SER A 327 12.30 0.81 9.36
C SER A 327 12.34 1.99 8.39
N TYR A 328 11.44 2.93 8.48
CA TYR A 328 11.27 4.05 7.54
C TYR A 328 11.32 5.40 8.22
#